data_743714fc0e12cac554baf7e84bbb1eae
#
_entry.id   743714fc0e12cac554baf7e84bbb1eae
#
_cell.length_a   1.000
_cell.length_b   1.000
_cell.length_c   1.000
_cell.angle_alpha   90.00
_cell.angle_beta   90.00
_cell.angle_gamma   90.00
#
_symmetry.space_group_name_H-M   'P 1'
#
loop_
_entity.id
_entity.type
_entity.pdbx_description
1 polymer ?
#
loop_
_entity_poly.entity_id
_entity_poly.type
_entity_poly.pdbx_seq_one_letter_code
_entity_poly.pdbx_strand_id
1 'polypeptide(L)'
;MKKILVSYYESAFTKEKKEIDLENYCGMIKHGAWQDIVLKARACKQSGDLETYKKFKAKSQCITGSAIMNDGSRSDNNIKEFNGFIVIDIDGQINNNLKDDKYTAIIHRSFGGDGMAVFVRINPDKF
;
A
#
# COMPACT_ATOMS: atom_id res chain seq x y z
N MET A 1 15.33 -12.91 -11.28
CA MET A 1 15.10 -11.62 -10.57
C MET A 1 14.82 -11.88 -9.10
N LYS A 2 15.45 -11.12 -8.22
CA LYS A 2 15.21 -11.27 -6.78
C LYS A 2 13.78 -10.80 -6.44
N LYS A 3 13.00 -11.64 -5.78
CA LYS A 3 11.67 -11.28 -5.30
C LYS A 3 11.77 -10.21 -4.20
N ILE A 4 10.87 -9.24 -4.24
CA ILE A 4 10.75 -8.22 -3.21
C ILE A 4 9.49 -8.53 -2.42
N LEU A 5 9.68 -8.97 -1.18
CA LEU A 5 8.58 -9.41 -0.33
C LEU A 5 8.07 -8.27 0.55
N VAL A 6 6.77 -8.28 0.77
CA VAL A 6 6.06 -7.41 1.71
C VAL A 6 5.14 -8.27 2.57
N SER A 7 4.80 -7.78 3.76
CA SER A 7 3.76 -8.42 4.56
C SER A 7 2.39 -7.93 4.09
N TYR A 8 1.47 -8.86 3.90
CA TYR A 8 0.11 -8.64 3.44
C TYR A 8 -0.88 -9.05 4.52
N TYR A 9 -1.91 -8.23 4.69
CA TYR A 9 -3.00 -8.44 5.66
C TYR A 9 -4.34 -8.30 4.95
N GLU A 10 -5.27 -9.19 5.27
CA GLU A 10 -6.63 -9.19 4.67
C GLU A 10 -7.44 -7.95 5.05
N SER A 11 -7.16 -7.35 6.20
CA SER A 11 -7.80 -6.13 6.68
C SER A 11 -6.91 -5.41 7.70
N ALA A 12 -7.31 -4.19 8.07
CA ALA A 12 -6.65 -3.45 9.14
C ALA A 12 -6.70 -4.15 10.51
N PHE A 13 -7.69 -5.02 10.71
CA PHE A 13 -7.90 -5.75 11.97
C PHE A 13 -7.19 -7.10 12.01
N THR A 14 -6.77 -7.62 10.87
CA THR A 14 -6.12 -8.92 10.76
C THR A 14 -4.70 -8.84 11.34
N LYS A 15 -4.37 -9.73 12.26
CA LYS A 15 -3.03 -9.84 12.84
C LYS A 15 -2.16 -10.86 12.11
N GLU A 16 -2.78 -11.85 11.50
CA GLU A 16 -2.07 -12.81 10.66
C GLU A 16 -1.58 -12.16 9.39
N LYS A 17 -0.30 -12.29 9.15
CA LYS A 17 0.34 -11.81 7.92
C LYS A 17 0.54 -12.95 6.94
N LYS A 18 0.57 -12.58 5.66
CA LYS A 18 1.12 -13.39 4.58
C LYS A 18 2.28 -12.62 3.97
N GLU A 19 3.23 -13.32 3.41
CA GLU A 19 4.29 -12.69 2.63
C GLU A 19 3.93 -12.84 1.16
N ILE A 20 3.89 -11.73 0.44
CA ILE A 20 3.66 -11.73 -1.00
C ILE A 20 4.73 -10.94 -1.72
N ASP A 21 4.97 -11.31 -2.97
CA ASP A 21 5.84 -10.56 -3.86
C ASP A 21 5.17 -9.22 -4.23
N LEU A 22 5.92 -8.14 -4.14
CA LEU A 22 5.43 -6.79 -4.47
C LEU A 22 4.93 -6.70 -5.93
N GLU A 23 5.57 -7.42 -6.86
CA GLU A 23 5.11 -7.49 -8.25
C GLU A 23 3.73 -8.14 -8.34
N ASN A 24 3.49 -9.21 -7.60
CA ASN A 24 2.16 -9.84 -7.53
C ASN A 24 1.12 -8.90 -6.94
N TYR A 25 1.45 -8.16 -5.90
CA TYR A 25 0.56 -7.15 -5.33
C TYR A 25 0.17 -6.09 -6.36
N CYS A 26 1.14 -5.58 -7.11
CA CYS A 26 0.88 -4.62 -8.19
C CYS A 26 -0.02 -5.23 -9.28
N GLY A 27 0.20 -6.48 -9.63
CA GLY A 27 -0.65 -7.22 -10.57
C GLY A 27 -2.09 -7.33 -10.09
N MET A 28 -2.30 -7.61 -8.82
CA MET A 28 -3.63 -7.66 -8.21
C MET A 28 -4.35 -6.31 -8.28
N ILE A 29 -3.66 -5.21 -8.00
CA ILE A 29 -4.21 -3.85 -8.16
C ILE A 29 -4.61 -3.62 -9.61
N LYS A 30 -3.70 -3.90 -10.53
CA LYS A 30 -3.91 -3.67 -11.98
C LYS A 30 -5.09 -4.47 -12.53
N HIS A 31 -5.29 -5.68 -12.05
CA HIS A 31 -6.40 -6.55 -12.49
C HIS A 31 -7.68 -6.37 -11.69
N GLY A 32 -7.73 -5.42 -10.76
CA GLY A 32 -8.95 -5.05 -10.05
C GLY A 32 -9.38 -6.03 -8.97
N ALA A 33 -8.45 -6.71 -8.30
CA ALA A 33 -8.77 -7.68 -7.25
C ALA A 33 -9.67 -7.11 -6.15
N TRP A 34 -9.55 -5.81 -5.86
CA TRP A 34 -10.32 -5.11 -4.83
C TRP A 34 -11.22 -4.01 -5.38
N GLN A 35 -11.54 -4.06 -6.67
CA GLN A 35 -12.28 -3.01 -7.37
C GLN A 35 -13.62 -2.69 -6.69
N ASP A 36 -14.37 -3.70 -6.29
CA ASP A 36 -15.70 -3.50 -5.71
C ASP A 36 -15.66 -2.70 -4.41
N ILE A 37 -14.81 -3.09 -3.47
CA ILE A 37 -14.70 -2.39 -2.18
C ILE A 37 -14.11 -0.98 -2.37
N VAL A 38 -13.15 -0.81 -3.27
CA VAL A 38 -12.53 0.48 -3.56
C VAL A 38 -13.56 1.45 -4.16
N LEU A 39 -14.36 1.00 -5.13
CA LEU A 39 -15.38 1.85 -5.76
C LEU A 39 -16.48 2.24 -4.77
N LYS A 40 -16.93 1.32 -3.93
CA LYS A 40 -17.90 1.62 -2.87
C LYS A 40 -17.37 2.63 -1.87
N ALA A 41 -16.13 2.47 -1.44
CA ALA A 41 -15.49 3.40 -0.51
C ALA A 41 -15.33 4.80 -1.13
N ARG A 42 -14.89 4.89 -2.38
CA ARG A 42 -14.75 6.18 -3.07
C ARG A 42 -16.09 6.89 -3.25
N ALA A 43 -17.15 6.15 -3.55
CA ALA A 43 -18.50 6.71 -3.62
C ALA A 43 -18.94 7.33 -2.27
N CYS A 44 -18.68 6.64 -1.16
CA CYS A 44 -18.96 7.16 0.17
C CYS A 44 -18.16 8.44 0.46
N LYS A 45 -16.89 8.46 0.10
CA LYS A 45 -16.03 9.64 0.28
C LYS A 45 -16.55 10.84 -0.53
N GLN A 46 -16.93 10.62 -1.78
CA GLN A 46 -17.47 11.66 -2.66
C GLN A 46 -18.80 12.23 -2.15
N SER A 47 -19.65 11.40 -1.55
CA SER A 47 -20.94 11.83 -0.96
C SER A 47 -20.79 12.47 0.42
N GLY A 48 -19.58 12.51 0.98
CA GLY A 48 -19.33 13.07 2.30
C GLY A 48 -19.55 12.10 3.47
N ASP A 49 -19.89 10.85 3.20
CA ASP A 49 -20.04 9.81 4.22
C ASP A 49 -18.68 9.20 4.60
N LEU A 50 -17.92 9.99 5.37
CA LEU A 50 -16.56 9.60 5.77
C LEU A 50 -16.55 8.45 6.79
N GLU A 51 -17.60 8.27 7.56
CA GLU A 51 -17.70 7.17 8.52
C GLU A 51 -17.76 5.83 7.79
N THR A 52 -18.66 5.69 6.81
CA THR A 52 -18.76 4.48 5.99
C THR A 52 -17.49 4.25 5.16
N TYR A 53 -16.91 5.32 4.61
CA TYR A 53 -15.61 5.25 3.92
C TYR A 53 -14.53 4.62 4.79
N LYS A 54 -14.39 5.06 6.03
CA LYS A 54 -13.39 4.52 6.97
C LYS A 54 -13.65 3.04 7.29
N LYS A 55 -14.92 2.64 7.40
CA LYS A 55 -15.29 1.24 7.61
C LYS A 55 -14.87 0.35 6.43
N PHE A 56 -15.12 0.78 5.20
CA PHE A 56 -14.67 0.07 4.01
C PHE A 56 -13.13 -0.01 3.95
N LYS A 57 -12.46 1.09 4.21
CA LYS A 57 -10.99 1.13 4.21
C LYS A 57 -10.40 0.15 5.23
N ALA A 58 -10.96 0.09 6.43
CA ALA A 58 -10.50 -0.82 7.48
C ALA A 58 -10.72 -2.30 7.15
N LYS A 59 -11.73 -2.62 6.37
CA LYS A 59 -12.02 -3.99 5.91
C LYS A 59 -11.21 -4.39 4.68
N SER A 60 -10.56 -3.44 4.02
CA SER A 60 -9.76 -3.71 2.83
C SER A 60 -8.37 -4.22 3.21
N GLN A 61 -7.74 -4.88 2.26
CA GLN A 61 -6.38 -5.36 2.40
C GLN A 61 -5.39 -4.21 2.64
N CYS A 62 -4.26 -4.56 3.24
CA CYS A 62 -3.15 -3.64 3.39
C CYS A 62 -1.81 -4.39 3.36
N ILE A 63 -0.76 -3.66 3.08
CA ILE A 63 0.61 -4.17 3.10
C ILE A 63 1.52 -3.27 3.95
N THR A 64 2.61 -3.84 4.42
CA THR A 64 3.73 -3.07 4.93
C THR A 64 4.77 -2.95 3.82
N GLY A 65 4.64 -1.91 3.01
CA GLY A 65 5.33 -1.81 1.71
C GLY A 65 6.86 -1.72 1.79
N SER A 66 7.40 -1.30 2.92
CA SER A 66 8.85 -1.11 3.12
C SER A 66 9.52 -2.28 3.85
N ALA A 67 8.76 -3.23 4.36
CA ALA A 67 9.30 -4.24 5.26
C ALA A 67 8.49 -5.53 5.28
N ILE A 68 9.15 -6.60 5.70
CA ILE A 68 8.50 -7.83 6.17
C ILE A 68 8.42 -7.72 7.69
N MET A 69 7.24 -8.02 8.24
CA MET A 69 6.98 -7.98 9.67
C MET A 69 7.09 -9.36 10.31
N ASN A 70 7.39 -9.40 11.60
CA ASN A 70 7.11 -10.58 12.42
C ASN A 70 5.61 -10.63 12.75
N ASP A 71 5.13 -11.76 13.28
CA ASP A 71 3.76 -11.88 13.75
C ASP A 71 3.47 -10.90 14.89
N GLY A 72 2.26 -10.39 14.94
CA GLY A 72 1.81 -9.46 15.98
C GLY A 72 1.57 -8.05 15.47
N SER A 73 1.97 -7.04 16.24
CA SER A 73 1.72 -5.64 15.90
C SER A 73 2.54 -5.18 14.69
N ARG A 74 2.01 -4.20 13.97
CA ARG A 74 2.69 -3.56 12.82
C ARG A 74 3.49 -2.34 13.27
N SER A 75 4.28 -2.51 14.33
CA SER A 75 5.13 -1.46 14.88
C SER A 75 6.58 -1.63 14.44
N ASP A 76 7.35 -0.58 14.57
CA ASP A 76 8.78 -0.59 14.19
C ASP A 76 9.57 -1.67 14.91
N ASN A 77 9.20 -1.97 16.16
CA ASN A 77 9.84 -3.02 16.95
C ASN A 77 9.61 -4.43 16.42
N ASN A 78 8.67 -4.59 15.50
CA ASN A 78 8.27 -5.89 14.97
C ASN A 78 8.69 -6.09 13.51
N ILE A 79 9.57 -5.23 13.01
CA ILE A 79 10.14 -5.36 11.66
C ILE A 79 11.13 -6.51 11.65
N LYS A 80 10.92 -7.46 10.74
CA LYS A 80 11.84 -8.57 10.50
C LYS A 80 12.94 -8.18 9.53
N GLU A 81 12.58 -7.52 8.43
CA GLU A 81 13.51 -7.17 7.36
C GLU A 81 12.97 -6.00 6.54
N PHE A 82 13.81 -5.00 6.25
CA PHE A 82 13.53 -3.97 5.27
C PHE A 82 13.79 -4.48 3.86
N ASN A 83 12.95 -4.07 2.89
CA ASN A 83 13.03 -4.54 1.52
C ASN A 83 13.69 -3.56 0.53
N GLY A 84 14.18 -2.43 1.00
CA GLY A 84 14.86 -1.44 0.15
C GLY A 84 13.93 -0.40 -0.49
N PHE A 85 12.68 -0.31 -0.07
CA PHE A 85 11.73 0.71 -0.52
C PHE A 85 11.23 1.58 0.62
N ILE A 86 10.94 2.83 0.30
CA ILE A 86 10.12 3.72 1.14
C ILE A 86 8.80 3.93 0.40
N VAL A 87 7.69 3.85 1.11
CA VAL A 87 6.36 4.18 0.59
C VAL A 87 6.00 5.58 1.05
N ILE A 88 5.67 6.43 0.08
CA ILE A 88 5.26 7.81 0.32
C ILE A 88 3.79 7.93 -0.07
N ASP A 89 2.95 8.35 0.88
CA ASP A 89 1.55 8.69 0.62
C ASP A 89 1.44 10.19 0.33
N ILE A 90 0.89 10.51 -0.84
CA ILE A 90 0.61 11.89 -1.24
C ILE A 90 -0.90 12.08 -1.21
N ASP A 91 -1.36 12.90 -0.28
CA ASP A 91 -2.79 13.16 -0.09
C ASP A 91 -3.27 14.34 -0.93
N GLY A 92 -4.48 14.20 -1.46
CA GLY A 92 -5.21 15.28 -2.08
C GLY A 92 -4.65 15.81 -3.40
N GLN A 93 -3.65 15.15 -4.00
CA GLN A 93 -3.10 15.55 -5.29
C GLN A 93 -2.55 14.37 -6.08
N ILE A 94 -2.56 14.52 -7.39
CA ILE A 94 -1.98 13.56 -8.32
C ILE A 94 -0.91 14.28 -9.13
N ASN A 95 0.33 13.82 -9.02
CA ASN A 95 1.47 14.36 -9.77
C ASN A 95 1.97 13.31 -10.78
N ASN A 96 1.61 13.48 -12.04
CA ASN A 96 1.98 12.54 -13.10
C ASN A 96 3.49 12.55 -13.44
N ASN A 97 4.23 13.57 -13.01
CA ASN A 97 5.67 13.65 -13.28
C ASN A 97 6.49 12.65 -12.44
N LEU A 98 5.92 12.17 -11.33
CA LEU A 98 6.61 11.20 -10.47
C LEU A 98 6.87 9.86 -11.15
N LYS A 99 6.06 9.48 -12.14
CA LYS A 99 6.29 8.25 -12.92
C LYS A 99 7.61 8.26 -13.70
N ASP A 100 8.11 9.44 -14.02
CA ASP A 100 9.34 9.62 -14.80
C ASP A 100 10.59 9.81 -13.90
N ASP A 101 10.40 9.88 -12.60
CA ASP A 101 11.51 9.97 -11.65
C ASP A 101 12.25 8.64 -11.58
N LYS A 102 13.58 8.70 -11.68
CA LYS A 102 14.43 7.50 -11.73
C LYS A 102 14.38 6.62 -10.47
N TYR A 103 13.99 7.19 -9.34
CA TYR A 103 13.89 6.47 -8.07
C TYR A 103 12.50 5.91 -7.80
N THR A 104 11.49 6.35 -8.56
CA THR A 104 10.13 5.81 -8.46
C THR A 104 10.08 4.42 -9.09
N ALA A 105 9.82 3.42 -8.26
CA ALA A 105 9.69 2.04 -8.73
C ALA A 105 8.23 1.67 -9.04
N ILE A 106 7.31 2.12 -8.18
CA ILE A 106 5.88 1.83 -8.29
C ILE A 106 5.11 3.08 -7.93
N ILE A 107 4.02 3.31 -8.65
CA ILE A 107 3.08 4.38 -8.35
C ILE A 107 1.66 3.87 -8.62
N HIS A 108 0.75 4.11 -7.69
CA HIS A 108 -0.66 3.83 -7.88
C HIS A 108 -1.53 4.84 -7.15
N ARG A 109 -2.79 4.93 -7.54
CA ARG A 109 -3.74 5.77 -6.82
C ARG A 109 -3.96 5.25 -5.41
N SER A 110 -4.12 6.16 -4.46
CA SER A 110 -4.49 5.83 -3.09
C SER A 110 -5.88 5.17 -3.04
N PHE A 111 -6.17 4.53 -1.93
CA PHE A 111 -7.48 3.89 -1.73
C PHE A 111 -8.65 4.87 -1.92
N GLY A 112 -8.53 6.09 -1.42
CA GLY A 112 -9.54 7.13 -1.57
C GLY A 112 -9.65 7.72 -2.98
N GLY A 113 -8.68 7.52 -3.85
CA GLY A 113 -8.70 7.94 -5.25
C GLY A 113 -8.24 9.37 -5.53
N ASP A 114 -8.01 10.18 -4.50
CA ASP A 114 -7.60 11.59 -4.60
C ASP A 114 -6.11 11.84 -4.32
N GLY A 115 -5.38 10.79 -4.05
CA GLY A 115 -3.94 10.83 -3.80
C GLY A 115 -3.21 9.70 -4.48
N MET A 116 -1.95 9.50 -4.08
CA MET A 116 -1.05 8.51 -4.67
C MET A 116 -0.23 7.82 -3.61
N ALA A 117 0.06 6.53 -3.83
CA ALA A 117 1.12 5.82 -3.12
C ALA A 117 2.30 5.65 -4.07
N VAL A 118 3.48 6.06 -3.62
CA VAL A 118 4.71 6.04 -4.41
C VAL A 118 5.76 5.21 -3.68
N PHE A 119 6.26 4.18 -4.35
CA PHE A 119 7.33 3.33 -3.81
C PHE A 119 8.65 3.82 -4.40
N VAL A 120 9.51 4.32 -3.53
CA VAL A 120 10.82 4.88 -3.90
C VAL A 120 11.91 3.91 -3.48
N ARG A 121 12.78 3.60 -4.42
CA ARG A 121 13.95 2.75 -4.14
C ARG A 121 14.99 3.53 -3.37
N ILE A 122 15.49 2.93 -2.29
CA ILE A 122 16.53 3.51 -1.45
C ILE A 122 17.73 2.58 -1.36
N ASN A 123 18.87 3.13 -1.00
CA ASN A 123 20.04 2.33 -0.64
C ASN A 123 19.95 2.01 0.86
N PRO A 124 19.73 0.73 1.24
CA PRO A 124 19.57 0.36 2.65
C PRO A 124 20.82 0.64 3.49
N ASP A 125 22.01 0.66 2.87
CA ASP A 125 23.28 0.91 3.59
C ASP A 125 23.43 2.37 4.03
N LYS A 126 22.56 3.25 3.57
CA LYS A 126 22.58 4.69 3.91
C LYS A 126 21.47 5.12 4.85
N PHE A 127 20.76 4.18 5.41
CA PHE A 127 19.67 4.42 6.36
C PHE A 127 19.93 3.83 7.72
#